data_43e1338acb7633dfae7e9ed052758327
#
_entry.id   43e1338acb7633dfae7e9ed052758327
#
_cell.length_a   1.000
_cell.length_b   1.000
_cell.length_c   1.000
_cell.angle_alpha   90.00
_cell.angle_beta   90.00
_cell.angle_gamma   90.00
#
_symmetry.space_group_name_H-M   'P 1'
#
loop_
_entity.id
_entity.type
_entity.pdbx_description
1 polymer ?
#
loop_
_entity_poly.entity_id
_entity_poly.type
_entity_poly.pdbx_seq_one_letter_code
_entity_poly.pdbx_strand_id
1 'polypeptide(L)'
;ENVTYDGRFTQVKDMTLSPKPVQQPHIPVWIGARTDKAIQRVAKMGCHLMATIGPDPAPLYIVTLKESGYDPANFNIGQIRMVYVAETEDQAWEEMQEHLHYSMQYYGLILAEANDAPGDADGWQFKHSSELRDSGFGRAAMIGTPDQVAQKMEKFCKRYHCTHFVMGTQLPGLDPQKATRSLELFAKEVMPGFR
;
A
#
# COMPACT_ATOMS: atom_id res chain seq x y z
N GLU A 1 -29.69 17.00 0.49
CA GLU A 1 -29.92 17.78 -0.74
C GLU A 1 -29.78 16.87 -1.95
N ASN A 2 -30.61 17.10 -2.95
CA ASN A 2 -30.54 16.38 -4.21
C ASN A 2 -29.39 16.93 -5.07
N VAL A 3 -28.72 16.04 -5.81
CA VAL A 3 -27.60 16.39 -6.67
C VAL A 3 -28.02 16.26 -8.13
N THR A 4 -27.76 17.32 -8.89
CA THR A 4 -27.80 17.29 -10.36
C THR A 4 -26.38 17.56 -10.86
N TYR A 5 -25.86 16.68 -11.70
CA TYR A 5 -24.55 16.79 -12.31
C TYR A 5 -24.61 16.39 -13.78
N ASP A 6 -24.17 17.29 -14.65
CA ASP A 6 -24.12 17.05 -16.10
C ASP A 6 -22.64 17.05 -16.54
N GLY A 7 -22.01 15.89 -16.44
CA GLY A 7 -20.63 15.69 -16.83
C GLY A 7 -20.52 14.93 -18.16
N ARG A 8 -19.35 14.99 -18.77
CA ARG A 8 -19.07 14.33 -20.06
C ARG A 8 -19.35 12.81 -20.05
N PHE A 9 -19.06 12.13 -18.94
CA PHE A 9 -19.14 10.68 -18.81
C PHE A 9 -20.20 10.20 -17.83
N THR A 10 -20.69 11.11 -16.98
CA THR A 10 -21.69 10.77 -15.95
C THR A 10 -22.70 11.90 -15.87
N GLN A 11 -23.95 11.56 -15.95
CA GLN A 11 -25.07 12.50 -15.83
C GLN A 11 -26.02 11.98 -14.74
N VAL A 12 -26.34 12.81 -13.78
CA VAL A 12 -27.33 12.53 -12.74
C VAL A 12 -28.26 13.72 -12.60
N LYS A 13 -29.54 13.46 -12.40
CA LYS A 13 -30.57 14.50 -12.25
C LYS A 13 -31.37 14.22 -10.99
N ASP A 14 -31.40 15.23 -10.11
CA ASP A 14 -32.23 15.23 -8.90
C ASP A 14 -32.05 13.95 -8.03
N MET A 15 -30.80 13.50 -7.88
CA MET A 15 -30.48 12.26 -7.19
C MET A 15 -30.13 12.51 -5.74
N THR A 16 -30.66 11.68 -4.86
CA THR A 16 -30.28 11.63 -3.44
C THR A 16 -29.65 10.29 -3.10
N LEU A 17 -28.46 10.33 -2.51
CA LEU A 17 -27.84 9.15 -1.92
C LEU A 17 -28.34 8.94 -0.48
N SER A 18 -28.83 7.73 -0.20
CA SER A 18 -29.32 7.34 1.13
C SER A 18 -28.86 5.89 1.45
N PRO A 19 -28.41 5.59 2.68
CA PRO A 19 -28.20 6.53 3.78
C PRO A 19 -27.00 7.46 3.54
N LYS A 20 -27.02 8.63 4.15
CA LYS A 20 -25.88 9.56 4.13
C LYS A 20 -24.81 9.15 5.15
N PRO A 21 -23.53 9.48 4.91
CA PRO A 21 -22.48 9.27 5.89
C PRO A 21 -22.75 10.01 7.21
N VAL A 22 -22.37 9.40 8.31
CA VAL A 22 -22.41 10.03 9.64
C VAL A 22 -21.28 11.07 9.76
N GLN A 23 -20.11 10.79 9.16
CA GLN A 23 -18.97 11.70 9.14
C GLN A 23 -19.26 12.98 8.35
N GLN A 24 -18.77 14.11 8.87
CA GLN A 24 -18.89 15.42 8.22
C GLN A 24 -17.50 16.00 7.94
N PRO A 25 -17.28 16.65 6.80
CA PRO A 25 -18.23 16.92 5.68
C PRO A 25 -18.52 15.70 4.82
N HIS A 26 -17.69 14.65 4.89
CA HIS A 26 -17.83 13.35 4.19
C HIS A 26 -16.91 12.31 4.84
N ILE A 27 -17.04 11.06 4.43
CA ILE A 27 -16.09 10.00 4.84
C ILE A 27 -14.67 10.34 4.35
N PRO A 28 -13.61 9.95 5.08
CA PRO A 28 -12.23 10.08 4.58
C PRO A 28 -12.07 9.31 3.26
N VAL A 29 -11.60 10.01 2.23
CA VAL A 29 -11.40 9.43 0.89
C VAL A 29 -9.91 9.18 0.67
N TRP A 30 -9.57 7.96 0.33
CA TRP A 30 -8.22 7.54 -0.03
C TRP A 30 -8.18 7.14 -1.50
N ILE A 31 -7.20 7.66 -2.24
CA ILE A 31 -7.06 7.36 -3.68
C ILE A 31 -5.68 6.75 -3.95
N GLY A 32 -5.69 5.60 -4.61
CA GLY A 32 -4.48 4.94 -5.09
C GLY A 32 -3.84 5.72 -6.23
N ALA A 33 -2.55 6.07 -6.12
CA ALA A 33 -1.83 6.74 -7.18
C ALA A 33 -0.35 6.33 -7.21
N ARG A 34 0.22 6.27 -8.44
CA ARG A 34 1.60 5.89 -8.69
C ARG A 34 2.34 6.87 -9.60
N THR A 35 1.67 7.42 -10.59
CA THR A 35 2.26 8.38 -11.53
C THR A 35 2.12 9.81 -11.01
N ASP A 36 3.04 10.69 -11.37
CA ASP A 36 3.04 12.09 -10.96
C ASP A 36 1.71 12.79 -11.22
N LYS A 37 1.13 12.59 -12.41
CA LYS A 37 -0.19 13.15 -12.76
C LYS A 37 -1.32 12.65 -11.85
N ALA A 38 -1.28 11.37 -11.47
CA ALA A 38 -2.27 10.80 -10.57
C ALA A 38 -2.08 11.33 -9.14
N ILE A 39 -0.85 11.41 -8.64
CA ILE A 39 -0.51 11.97 -7.32
C ILE A 39 -0.96 13.42 -7.21
N GLN A 40 -0.66 14.25 -8.22
CA GLN A 40 -1.12 15.64 -8.28
C GLN A 40 -2.65 15.75 -8.28
N ARG A 41 -3.33 14.85 -8.99
CA ARG A 41 -4.81 14.82 -9.00
C ARG A 41 -5.37 14.54 -7.61
N VAL A 42 -4.82 13.53 -6.91
CA VAL A 42 -5.23 13.20 -5.53
C VAL A 42 -5.09 14.41 -4.60
N ALA A 43 -3.94 15.09 -4.67
CA ALA A 43 -3.69 16.28 -3.86
C ALA A 43 -4.66 17.43 -4.18
N LYS A 44 -4.89 17.71 -5.48
CA LYS A 44 -5.84 18.75 -5.92
C LYS A 44 -7.29 18.48 -5.50
N MET A 45 -7.66 17.22 -5.35
CA MET A 45 -8.99 16.80 -4.88
C MET A 45 -9.12 16.87 -3.35
N GLY A 46 -8.05 17.16 -2.60
CA GLY A 46 -8.08 17.14 -1.14
C GLY A 46 -8.38 15.73 -0.58
N CYS A 47 -7.81 14.69 -1.18
CA CYS A 47 -7.96 13.30 -0.74
C CYS A 47 -6.66 12.77 -0.15
N HIS A 48 -6.77 11.79 0.76
CA HIS A 48 -5.60 11.06 1.25
C HIS A 48 -4.97 10.22 0.15
N LEU A 49 -3.65 10.08 0.19
CA LEU A 49 -2.90 9.30 -0.80
C LEU A 49 -2.68 7.87 -0.32
N MET A 50 -3.08 6.88 -1.11
CA MET A 50 -2.66 5.51 -0.97
C MET A 50 -1.56 5.23 -2.00
N ALA A 51 -0.32 5.25 -1.56
CA ALA A 51 0.80 4.98 -2.43
C ALA A 51 1.02 3.47 -2.61
N THR A 52 1.44 3.11 -3.81
CA THR A 52 1.80 1.75 -4.18
C THR A 52 3.31 1.64 -4.39
N ILE A 53 3.75 0.69 -5.18
CA ILE A 53 5.16 0.53 -5.52
C ILE A 53 5.61 1.66 -6.44
N GLY A 54 6.82 2.19 -6.21
CA GLY A 54 7.37 3.26 -7.03
C GLY A 54 8.28 4.21 -6.24
N PRO A 55 8.72 5.31 -6.86
CA PRO A 55 9.46 6.36 -6.18
C PRO A 55 8.64 7.00 -5.07
N ASP A 56 9.32 7.74 -4.18
CA ASP A 56 8.66 8.42 -3.06
C ASP A 56 7.66 9.48 -3.56
N PRO A 57 6.35 9.31 -3.32
CA PRO A 57 5.33 10.24 -3.77
C PRO A 57 5.18 11.46 -2.87
N ALA A 58 5.73 11.42 -1.64
CA ALA A 58 5.45 12.41 -0.61
C ALA A 58 5.87 13.84 -1.00
N PRO A 59 7.06 14.10 -1.57
CA PRO A 59 7.44 15.46 -1.93
C PRO A 59 6.46 16.11 -2.91
N LEU A 60 6.09 15.40 -3.97
CA LEU A 60 5.16 15.89 -4.98
C LEU A 60 3.75 16.10 -4.41
N TYR A 61 3.28 15.14 -3.62
CA TYR A 61 1.96 15.23 -2.98
C TYR A 61 1.85 16.42 -2.04
N ILE A 62 2.84 16.61 -1.13
CA ILE A 62 2.88 17.67 -0.15
C ILE A 62 2.93 19.07 -0.83
N VAL A 63 3.78 19.22 -1.85
CA VAL A 63 3.86 20.48 -2.60
C VAL A 63 2.54 20.80 -3.28
N THR A 64 1.93 19.81 -3.96
CA THR A 64 0.67 20.00 -4.67
C THR A 64 -0.50 20.31 -3.72
N LEU A 65 -0.55 19.72 -2.52
CA LEU A 65 -1.53 20.09 -1.49
C LEU A 65 -1.42 21.57 -1.13
N LYS A 66 -0.21 22.07 -0.84
CA LYS A 66 0.04 23.47 -0.50
C LYS A 66 -0.39 24.42 -1.63
N GLU A 67 -0.01 24.10 -2.89
CA GLU A 67 -0.40 24.87 -4.07
C GLU A 67 -1.91 24.89 -4.29
N SER A 68 -2.62 23.87 -3.81
CA SER A 68 -4.09 23.75 -3.87
C SER A 68 -4.80 24.38 -2.67
N GLY A 69 -4.07 25.01 -1.75
CA GLY A 69 -4.62 25.70 -0.59
C GLY A 69 -4.93 24.79 0.60
N TYR A 70 -4.43 23.57 0.60
CA TYR A 70 -4.60 22.63 1.71
C TYR A 70 -3.39 22.64 2.65
N ASP A 71 -3.65 22.44 3.95
CA ASP A 71 -2.61 22.15 4.92
C ASP A 71 -2.25 20.67 4.88
N PRO A 72 -1.01 20.28 4.47
CA PRO A 72 -0.60 18.89 4.42
C PRO A 72 -0.71 18.11 5.74
N ALA A 73 -0.71 18.81 6.88
CA ALA A 73 -0.85 18.17 8.19
C ALA A 73 -2.21 17.46 8.37
N ASN A 74 -3.21 17.85 7.58
CA ASN A 74 -4.54 17.23 7.60
C ASN A 74 -4.68 16.01 6.68
N PHE A 75 -3.60 15.63 5.99
CA PHE A 75 -3.64 14.56 5.01
C PHE A 75 -2.66 13.44 5.33
N ASN A 76 -3.07 12.25 5.00
CA ASN A 76 -2.32 11.03 5.28
C ASN A 76 -1.74 10.42 4.00
N ILE A 77 -0.60 9.76 4.16
CA ILE A 77 0.04 8.94 3.13
C ILE A 77 0.03 7.50 3.62
N GLY A 78 -0.77 6.66 2.98
CA GLY A 78 -0.82 5.23 3.22
C GLY A 78 0.09 4.47 2.27
N GLN A 79 0.62 3.34 2.73
CA GLN A 79 1.45 2.44 1.94
C GLN A 79 0.93 1.01 2.08
N ILE A 80 0.76 0.34 0.93
CA ILE A 80 0.42 -1.09 0.91
C ILE A 80 1.72 -1.89 0.90
N ARG A 81 1.90 -2.79 1.86
CA ARG A 81 3.10 -3.65 1.97
C ARG A 81 2.74 -5.06 2.39
N MET A 82 3.48 -6.03 1.86
CA MET A 82 3.44 -7.40 2.37
C MET A 82 4.23 -7.46 3.67
N VAL A 83 3.57 -7.91 4.72
CA VAL A 83 4.16 -8.03 6.07
C VAL A 83 3.95 -9.45 6.55
N TYR A 84 5.02 -10.12 6.99
CA TYR A 84 4.93 -11.43 7.58
C TYR A 84 5.95 -11.58 8.71
N VAL A 85 5.46 -12.00 9.88
CA VAL A 85 6.26 -12.12 11.10
C VAL A 85 6.23 -13.57 11.59
N ALA A 86 7.40 -14.09 11.93
CA ALA A 86 7.52 -15.40 12.58
C ALA A 86 8.59 -15.34 13.67
N GLU A 87 8.75 -16.40 14.44
CA GLU A 87 9.72 -16.50 15.55
C GLU A 87 11.16 -16.39 15.05
N THR A 88 11.43 -16.88 13.84
CA THR A 88 12.72 -16.76 13.17
C THR A 88 12.57 -16.23 11.75
N GLU A 89 13.63 -15.62 11.24
CA GLU A 89 13.65 -15.13 9.86
C GLU A 89 13.53 -16.29 8.85
N ASP A 90 14.17 -17.41 9.13
CA ASP A 90 14.11 -18.59 8.25
C ASP A 90 12.68 -19.12 8.16
N GLN A 91 12.00 -19.26 9.30
CA GLN A 91 10.59 -19.66 9.31
C GLN A 91 9.71 -18.68 8.53
N ALA A 92 9.91 -17.37 8.70
CA ALA A 92 9.13 -16.36 7.99
C ALA A 92 9.27 -16.51 6.46
N TRP A 93 10.48 -16.74 5.98
CA TRP A 93 10.74 -16.93 4.56
C TRP A 93 10.27 -18.29 4.04
N GLU A 94 10.46 -19.38 4.78
CA GLU A 94 9.95 -20.71 4.42
C GLU A 94 8.42 -20.72 4.25
N GLU A 95 7.73 -19.99 5.12
CA GLU A 95 6.27 -19.93 5.09
C GLU A 95 5.71 -18.98 4.01
N MET A 96 6.49 -17.97 3.57
CA MET A 96 5.98 -16.88 2.75
C MET A 96 6.50 -16.88 1.30
N GLN A 97 7.71 -17.37 1.05
CA GLN A 97 8.40 -17.15 -0.22
C GLN A 97 7.67 -17.70 -1.45
N GLU A 98 7.08 -18.90 -1.37
CA GLU A 98 6.34 -19.51 -2.48
C GLU A 98 5.09 -18.69 -2.86
N HIS A 99 4.34 -18.26 -1.85
CA HIS A 99 3.11 -17.48 -2.04
C HIS A 99 3.41 -16.08 -2.55
N LEU A 100 4.51 -15.49 -2.08
CA LEU A 100 4.98 -14.20 -2.54
C LEU A 100 5.46 -14.27 -3.99
N HIS A 101 6.23 -15.30 -4.32
CA HIS A 101 6.71 -15.56 -5.67
C HIS A 101 5.55 -15.72 -6.67
N TYR A 102 4.56 -16.55 -6.32
CA TYR A 102 3.35 -16.72 -7.12
C TYR A 102 2.63 -15.38 -7.36
N SER A 103 2.43 -14.61 -6.29
CA SER A 103 1.76 -13.32 -6.39
C SER A 103 2.54 -12.33 -7.25
N MET A 104 3.86 -12.28 -7.13
CA MET A 104 4.70 -11.40 -7.94
C MET A 104 4.68 -11.78 -9.41
N GLN A 105 4.76 -13.06 -9.74
CA GLN A 105 4.66 -13.52 -11.13
C GLN A 105 3.31 -13.13 -11.74
N TYR A 106 2.22 -13.35 -11.01
CA TYR A 106 0.89 -13.01 -11.48
C TYR A 106 0.71 -11.50 -11.74
N TYR A 107 1.15 -10.66 -10.79
CA TYR A 107 1.13 -9.21 -10.97
C TYR A 107 2.06 -8.74 -12.09
N GLY A 108 3.23 -9.35 -12.24
CA GLY A 108 4.17 -9.07 -13.33
C GLY A 108 3.54 -9.31 -14.70
N LEU A 109 2.78 -10.38 -14.88
CA LEU A 109 2.05 -10.67 -16.12
C LEU A 109 0.98 -9.61 -16.41
N ILE A 110 0.15 -9.24 -15.41
CA ILE A 110 -0.89 -8.21 -15.57
C ILE A 110 -0.28 -6.86 -15.94
N LEU A 111 0.81 -6.47 -15.29
CA LEU A 111 1.48 -5.21 -15.58
C LEU A 111 2.13 -5.18 -16.97
N ALA A 112 2.67 -6.31 -17.41
CA ALA A 112 3.22 -6.45 -18.75
C ALA A 112 2.14 -6.35 -19.84
N GLU A 113 0.99 -7.00 -19.65
CA GLU A 113 -0.16 -6.90 -20.57
C GLU A 113 -0.72 -5.47 -20.64
N ALA A 114 -0.72 -4.76 -19.52
CA ALA A 114 -1.19 -3.37 -19.46
C ALA A 114 -0.19 -2.33 -20.02
N ASN A 115 0.99 -2.73 -20.50
CA ASN A 115 2.13 -1.84 -20.80
C ASN A 115 2.47 -0.88 -19.65
N ASP A 116 2.20 -1.29 -18.42
CA ASP A 116 2.33 -0.50 -17.20
C ASP A 116 3.39 -1.10 -16.26
N ALA A 117 4.23 -1.98 -16.79
CA ALA A 117 5.35 -2.53 -16.04
C ALA A 117 6.28 -1.39 -15.61
N PRO A 118 6.71 -1.36 -14.34
CA PRO A 118 7.82 -0.50 -13.93
C PRO A 118 9.02 -0.77 -14.85
N GLY A 119 9.85 0.24 -15.11
CA GLY A 119 11.03 0.12 -15.99
C GLY A 119 12.00 -1.02 -15.63
N ASP A 120 11.83 -1.62 -14.46
CA ASP A 120 12.51 -2.81 -13.96
C ASP A 120 11.58 -4.04 -13.99
N ALA A 121 10.90 -4.29 -15.10
CA ALA A 121 10.06 -5.49 -15.24
C ALA A 121 10.84 -6.78 -14.88
N ASP A 122 12.14 -6.80 -15.13
CA ASP A 122 13.05 -7.87 -14.74
C ASP A 122 13.13 -8.07 -13.20
N GLY A 123 12.90 -7.04 -12.40
CA GLY A 123 12.89 -7.12 -10.94
C GLY A 123 11.70 -7.90 -10.35
N TRP A 124 10.71 -8.25 -11.17
CA TRP A 124 9.53 -9.03 -10.78
C TRP A 124 9.59 -10.49 -11.28
N GLN A 125 10.59 -10.83 -12.11
CA GLN A 125 10.73 -12.14 -12.72
C GLN A 125 11.81 -12.97 -12.03
N PHE A 126 11.45 -13.57 -10.91
CA PHE A 126 12.29 -14.58 -10.26
C PHE A 126 11.95 -15.96 -10.83
N LYS A 127 12.95 -16.72 -11.21
CA LYS A 127 12.74 -18.10 -11.70
C LYS A 127 12.31 -19.04 -10.58
N HIS A 128 12.87 -18.83 -9.39
CA HIS A 128 12.60 -19.64 -8.22
C HIS A 128 12.28 -18.75 -7.02
N SER A 129 11.39 -19.18 -6.15
CA SER A 129 11.01 -18.49 -4.91
C SER A 129 12.19 -18.26 -3.97
N SER A 130 13.17 -19.18 -3.97
CA SER A 130 14.40 -19.07 -3.17
C SER A 130 15.29 -17.88 -3.52
N GLU A 131 15.16 -17.31 -4.71
CA GLU A 131 15.91 -16.12 -5.11
C GLU A 131 15.39 -14.83 -4.47
N LEU A 132 14.14 -14.86 -3.97
CA LEU A 132 13.49 -13.68 -3.43
C LEU A 132 14.18 -13.11 -2.21
N ARG A 133 14.54 -13.93 -1.25
CA ARG A 133 15.10 -13.51 0.04
C ARG A 133 16.35 -12.65 -0.13
N ASP A 134 17.27 -13.07 -0.98
CA ASP A 134 18.56 -12.40 -1.19
C ASP A 134 18.53 -11.30 -2.24
N SER A 135 17.37 -11.09 -2.86
CA SER A 135 17.15 -10.02 -3.83
C SER A 135 17.03 -8.64 -3.18
N GLY A 136 17.11 -7.58 -3.99
CA GLY A 136 16.79 -6.23 -3.55
C GLY A 136 15.38 -6.10 -3.00
N PHE A 137 14.42 -6.82 -3.61
CA PHE A 137 13.04 -6.89 -3.15
C PHE A 137 12.93 -7.55 -1.78
N GLY A 138 13.55 -8.73 -1.58
CA GLY A 138 13.50 -9.47 -0.32
C GLY A 138 14.10 -8.68 0.85
N ARG A 139 15.24 -8.00 0.62
CA ARG A 139 15.81 -7.12 1.63
C ARG A 139 14.88 -5.97 2.03
N ALA A 140 14.07 -5.47 1.11
CA ALA A 140 13.09 -4.41 1.36
C ALA A 140 11.74 -4.94 1.87
N ALA A 141 11.45 -6.23 1.70
CA ALA A 141 10.21 -6.85 2.17
C ALA A 141 10.15 -6.86 3.71
N MET A 142 8.96 -6.64 4.25
CA MET A 142 8.72 -6.63 5.70
C MET A 142 8.45 -8.05 6.21
N ILE A 143 9.40 -8.94 5.96
CA ILE A 143 9.37 -10.36 6.33
C ILE A 143 10.54 -10.62 7.28
N GLY A 144 10.28 -11.35 8.38
CA GLY A 144 11.30 -11.70 9.37
C GLY A 144 10.76 -11.80 10.78
N THR A 145 11.66 -11.62 11.77
CA THR A 145 11.29 -11.56 13.19
C THR A 145 10.57 -10.26 13.52
N PRO A 146 9.88 -10.16 14.67
CA PRO A 146 9.25 -8.91 15.12
C PRO A 146 10.19 -7.71 15.08
N ASP A 147 11.40 -7.85 15.61
CA ASP A 147 12.41 -6.77 15.65
C ASP A 147 12.86 -6.34 14.27
N GLN A 148 13.10 -7.30 13.35
CA GLN A 148 13.50 -7.01 11.98
C GLN A 148 12.40 -6.26 11.23
N VAL A 149 11.15 -6.69 11.38
CA VAL A 149 10.00 -6.05 10.75
C VAL A 149 9.79 -4.65 11.31
N ALA A 150 9.84 -4.48 12.64
CA ALA A 150 9.73 -3.16 13.29
C ALA A 150 10.78 -2.18 12.76
N GLN A 151 12.04 -2.59 12.70
CA GLN A 151 13.14 -1.76 12.18
C GLN A 151 12.95 -1.39 10.70
N LYS A 152 12.51 -2.35 9.87
CA LYS A 152 12.22 -2.09 8.45
C LYS A 152 11.07 -1.10 8.30
N MET A 153 9.99 -1.26 9.06
CA MET A 153 8.83 -0.35 9.06
C MET A 153 9.22 1.06 9.49
N GLU A 154 9.99 1.20 10.58
CA GLU A 154 10.44 2.50 11.06
C GLU A 154 11.28 3.24 10.02
N LYS A 155 12.28 2.57 9.43
CA LYS A 155 13.10 3.12 8.35
C LYS A 155 12.24 3.54 7.14
N PHE A 156 11.26 2.74 6.81
CA PHE A 156 10.35 3.00 5.70
C PHE A 156 9.47 4.23 5.98
N CYS A 157 8.86 4.31 7.17
CA CYS A 157 8.04 5.45 7.57
C CYS A 157 8.82 6.77 7.51
N LYS A 158 10.04 6.77 8.05
CA LYS A 158 10.92 7.96 8.03
C LYS A 158 11.27 8.38 6.60
N ARG A 159 11.54 7.43 5.72
CA ARG A 159 11.93 7.70 4.34
C ARG A 159 10.78 8.23 3.48
N TYR A 160 9.59 7.64 3.61
CA TYR A 160 8.45 7.88 2.71
C TYR A 160 7.33 8.70 3.34
N HIS A 161 7.56 9.35 4.48
CA HIS A 161 6.54 10.12 5.22
C HIS A 161 5.23 9.35 5.41
N CYS A 162 5.35 8.03 5.58
CA CYS A 162 4.20 7.13 5.68
C CYS A 162 3.51 7.30 7.04
N THR A 163 2.21 7.60 7.00
CA THR A 163 1.38 7.73 8.20
C THR A 163 0.57 6.48 8.49
N HIS A 164 0.31 5.66 7.47
CA HIS A 164 -0.53 4.47 7.57
C HIS A 164 0.04 3.31 6.76
N PHE A 165 0.05 2.13 7.34
CA PHE A 165 0.31 0.89 6.63
C PHE A 165 -0.98 0.12 6.37
N VAL A 166 -1.17 -0.33 5.14
CA VAL A 166 -2.13 -1.36 4.79
C VAL A 166 -1.34 -2.64 4.55
N MET A 167 -1.50 -3.61 5.44
CA MET A 167 -0.70 -4.82 5.43
C MET A 167 -1.39 -5.93 4.64
N GLY A 168 -0.71 -6.46 3.64
CA GLY A 168 -1.05 -7.74 3.03
C GLY A 168 -0.42 -8.86 3.86
N THR A 169 -1.23 -9.57 4.62
CA THR A 169 -0.77 -10.66 5.49
C THR A 169 -1.20 -12.04 5.00
N GLN A 170 -2.20 -12.09 4.11
CA GLN A 170 -2.72 -13.30 3.51
C GLN A 170 -2.45 -13.28 2.01
N LEU A 171 -1.65 -14.20 1.53
CA LEU A 171 -1.39 -14.41 0.10
C LEU A 171 -2.11 -15.64 -0.43
N PRO A 172 -2.33 -15.73 -1.75
CA PRO A 172 -2.94 -16.91 -2.36
C PRO A 172 -2.20 -18.20 -1.99
N GLY A 173 -2.95 -19.19 -1.49
CA GLY A 173 -2.41 -20.48 -1.09
C GLY A 173 -1.74 -20.54 0.28
N LEU A 174 -1.48 -19.41 0.94
CA LEU A 174 -0.95 -19.40 2.29
C LEU A 174 -1.99 -19.95 3.28
N ASP A 175 -1.55 -20.87 4.14
CA ASP A 175 -2.39 -21.43 5.19
C ASP A 175 -2.95 -20.31 6.09
N PRO A 176 -4.28 -20.18 6.22
CA PRO A 176 -4.89 -19.14 7.05
C PRO A 176 -4.44 -19.18 8.52
N GLN A 177 -4.11 -20.36 9.06
CA GLN A 177 -3.63 -20.48 10.43
C GLN A 177 -2.23 -19.85 10.59
N LYS A 178 -1.36 -20.04 9.60
CA LYS A 178 -0.04 -19.40 9.57
C LYS A 178 -0.16 -17.89 9.44
N ALA A 179 -1.04 -17.40 8.56
CA ALA A 179 -1.31 -15.98 8.41
C ALA A 179 -1.87 -15.35 9.70
N THR A 180 -2.80 -16.02 10.37
CA THR A 180 -3.36 -15.57 11.67
C THR A 180 -2.28 -15.51 12.74
N ARG A 181 -1.45 -16.55 12.89
CA ARG A 181 -0.33 -16.56 13.85
C ARG A 181 0.63 -15.39 13.59
N SER A 182 0.99 -15.15 12.35
CA SER A 182 1.84 -14.01 11.96
C SER A 182 1.22 -12.68 12.34
N LEU A 183 -0.08 -12.51 12.11
CA LEU A 183 -0.82 -11.29 12.46
C LEU A 183 -0.91 -11.08 13.98
N GLU A 184 -1.17 -12.14 14.75
CA GLU A 184 -1.18 -12.10 16.22
C GLU A 184 0.19 -11.72 16.79
N LEU A 185 1.27 -12.31 16.26
CA LEU A 185 2.63 -11.99 16.65
C LEU A 185 2.97 -10.52 16.30
N PHE A 186 2.60 -10.05 15.12
CA PHE A 186 2.73 -8.66 14.73
C PHE A 186 1.98 -7.72 15.69
N ALA A 187 0.73 -8.02 15.99
CA ALA A 187 -0.10 -7.20 16.88
C ALA A 187 0.47 -7.10 18.29
N LYS A 188 1.07 -8.19 18.79
CA LYS A 188 1.64 -8.27 20.11
C LYS A 188 3.01 -7.60 20.22
N GLU A 189 3.91 -7.84 19.26
CA GLU A 189 5.31 -7.50 19.42
C GLU A 189 5.76 -6.29 18.56
N VAL A 190 5.08 -6.03 17.42
CA VAL A 190 5.47 -4.94 16.49
C VAL A 190 4.58 -3.72 16.65
N MET A 191 3.26 -3.92 16.59
CA MET A 191 2.29 -2.81 16.58
C MET A 191 2.41 -1.83 17.78
N PRO A 192 2.74 -2.26 19.01
CA PRO A 192 2.88 -1.33 20.14
C PRO A 192 3.96 -0.26 19.95
N GLY A 193 4.98 -0.54 19.15
CA GLY A 193 6.05 0.41 18.81
C GLY A 193 5.64 1.56 17.87
N PHE A 194 4.43 1.49 17.28
CA PHE A 194 3.93 2.44 16.28
C PHE A 194 2.66 3.18 16.71
N ARG A 195 2.42 3.29 18.02
CA ARG A 195 1.28 4.01 18.61
C ARG A 195 1.62 5.46 18.96
#